data_fac259960e157180976555e576af760d
#
_entry.id   fac259960e157180976555e576af760d
#
_cell.length_a   1.000
_cell.length_b   1.000
_cell.length_c   1.000
_cell.angle_alpha   90.00
_cell.angle_beta   90.00
_cell.angle_gamma   90.00
#
_symmetry.space_group_name_H-M   'P 1'
#
loop_
_entity.id
_entity.type
_entity.pdbx_description
1 polymer ?
#
loop_
_entity_poly.entity_id
_entity_poly.type
_entity_poly.pdbx_seq_one_letter_code
_entity_poly.pdbx_strand_id
1 'polypeptide(L)'
;MLDNEPTESASVPGSSGDDAGSARREAGRSLPTVSLELFPPRPGKAASATWGRIDRLLATGPDFVSVTYRPTFVTEPVPGTGRRSGADQECLPRVRVVQEETNPSEGVLAHVLESSTIPLMAHLTCIGYCKQEAVDIVTRFLRMGVRRFLALRGDPPAGARADEVAGELRHADDLVRVIREVEADFFGDGRRHVTIAVAAYPATNDHIEAIEVLAAKQAAGADMAITQVFYDAADYVALTNAASYAGVSIPILPGVIPLTDLRRLTRLEALTGVRVPAGLRSSLGSASGATLVERGIGATLDLATALLRAGAPGLHLYTFNRTRPALDVISHLRLGGILAGAAPDREVRDAVDRGYLQATPGRGPSFLRRGSARATVSSHHPVQPLTTITKENA
;
A
#
# COMPACT_ATOMS: atom_id res chain seq x y z
N MET A 1 -18.51 33.42 -74.62
CA MET A 1 -17.87 34.61 -74.07
C MET A 1 -17.53 34.24 -72.66
N LEU A 2 -16.35 33.61 -72.43
CA LEU A 2 -15.06 34.20 -72.17
C LEU A 2 -15.15 35.15 -70.96
N ASP A 3 -14.60 34.80 -69.83
CA ASP A 3 -13.28 35.28 -69.39
C ASP A 3 -12.98 34.65 -67.99
N ASN A 4 -11.91 33.91 -67.99
CA ASN A 4 -10.64 34.08 -67.32
C ASN A 4 -10.62 34.21 -65.77
N GLU A 5 -10.01 33.15 -65.19
CA GLU A 5 -9.34 33.16 -63.89
C GLU A 5 -8.24 34.21 -63.75
N PRO A 6 -7.81 34.47 -62.50
CA PRO A 6 -6.48 33.95 -62.15
C PRO A 6 -6.37 33.28 -60.78
N THR A 7 -5.55 32.26 -60.79
CA THR A 7 -4.98 31.47 -59.69
C THR A 7 -4.27 32.33 -58.64
N GLU A 8 -4.65 32.14 -57.38
CA GLU A 8 -3.87 32.62 -56.22
C GLU A 8 -3.33 31.43 -55.42
N SER A 9 -2.02 31.43 -55.30
CA SER A 9 -1.21 30.44 -54.61
C SER A 9 -1.43 30.51 -53.08
N ALA A 10 -1.92 29.47 -52.47
CA ALA A 10 -1.99 29.33 -51.03
C ALA A 10 -0.64 28.88 -50.46
N SER A 11 -0.01 29.75 -49.70
CA SER A 11 1.13 29.49 -48.83
C SER A 11 0.69 28.68 -47.62
N VAL A 12 1.39 27.57 -47.37
CA VAL A 12 1.24 26.71 -46.18
C VAL A 12 1.77 27.44 -44.93
N PRO A 13 0.99 27.59 -43.84
CA PRO A 13 1.57 28.08 -42.59
C PRO A 13 2.19 26.89 -41.84
N GLY A 14 3.41 27.13 -41.37
CA GLY A 14 4.21 26.19 -40.63
C GLY A 14 3.59 25.74 -39.29
N SER A 15 3.88 24.50 -38.96
CA SER A 15 3.60 23.81 -37.72
C SER A 15 4.30 24.48 -36.53
N SER A 16 3.57 25.23 -35.72
CA SER A 16 3.98 25.67 -34.39
C SER A 16 2.75 25.71 -33.46
N GLY A 17 2.18 24.55 -33.17
CA GLY A 17 0.96 24.43 -32.38
C GLY A 17 0.95 23.38 -31.28
N ASP A 18 1.96 22.52 -31.20
CA ASP A 18 1.88 21.34 -30.28
C ASP A 18 2.48 21.55 -28.86
N ASP A 19 3.35 22.56 -28.68
CA ASP A 19 3.97 22.82 -27.36
C ASP A 19 3.04 23.54 -26.38
N ALA A 20 2.09 24.33 -26.82
CA ALA A 20 1.14 25.03 -25.95
C ALA A 20 0.02 24.12 -25.38
N GLY A 21 -0.28 23.04 -26.07
CA GLY A 21 -1.26 22.04 -25.65
C GLY A 21 -0.73 21.11 -24.56
N SER A 22 0.56 20.79 -24.59
CA SER A 22 1.27 20.02 -23.58
C SER A 22 1.39 20.79 -22.25
N ALA A 23 1.83 22.04 -22.29
CA ALA A 23 1.97 22.89 -21.11
C ALA A 23 0.62 23.22 -20.43
N ARG A 24 -0.48 23.31 -21.18
CA ARG A 24 -1.83 23.49 -20.60
C ARG A 24 -2.43 22.24 -19.95
N ARG A 25 -2.00 21.04 -20.38
CA ARG A 25 -2.40 19.77 -19.71
C ARG A 25 -1.64 19.53 -18.41
N GLU A 26 -0.42 20.04 -18.26
CA GLU A 26 0.35 19.96 -17.03
C GLU A 26 -0.13 20.93 -15.94
N ALA A 27 -0.67 22.09 -16.30
CA ALA A 27 -1.15 23.11 -15.36
C ALA A 27 -2.44 22.75 -14.60
N GLY A 28 -3.10 21.64 -14.91
CA GLY A 28 -4.35 21.19 -14.26
C GLY A 28 -4.21 19.90 -13.45
N ARG A 29 -3.02 19.29 -13.38
CA ARG A 29 -2.81 18.05 -12.62
C ARG A 29 -2.54 18.41 -11.17
N SER A 30 -3.40 17.98 -10.25
CA SER A 30 -3.10 18.06 -8.80
C SER A 30 -1.82 17.28 -8.51
N LEU A 31 -0.95 17.85 -7.66
CA LEU A 31 0.27 17.15 -7.25
C LEU A 31 -0.07 15.81 -6.60
N PRO A 32 0.77 14.77 -6.79
CA PRO A 32 0.58 13.47 -6.18
C PRO A 32 0.50 13.54 -4.65
N THR A 33 -0.28 12.62 -4.06
CA THR A 33 -0.52 12.53 -2.62
C THR A 33 0.49 11.64 -1.92
N VAL A 34 0.57 11.72 -0.59
CA VAL A 34 1.35 10.79 0.24
C VAL A 34 0.54 10.31 1.42
N SER A 35 0.56 9.01 1.67
CA SER A 35 -0.06 8.38 2.82
C SER A 35 0.92 7.50 3.59
N LEU A 36 0.63 7.27 4.87
CA LEU A 36 1.51 6.55 5.78
C LEU A 36 0.79 5.40 6.45
N GLU A 37 1.45 4.26 6.57
CA GLU A 37 0.98 3.16 7.41
C GLU A 37 1.50 3.33 8.84
N LEU A 38 0.59 3.19 9.80
CA LEU A 38 0.84 3.21 11.24
C LEU A 38 0.57 1.85 11.85
N PHE A 39 1.36 1.49 12.84
CA PHE A 39 1.22 0.24 13.58
C PHE A 39 0.82 0.51 15.03
N PRO A 40 -0.04 -0.32 15.62
CA PRO A 40 -0.37 -0.19 17.03
C PRO A 40 0.87 -0.41 17.90
N PRO A 41 0.96 0.26 19.07
CA PRO A 41 2.01 0.01 20.03
C PRO A 41 1.93 -1.43 20.52
N ARG A 42 3.08 -2.04 20.76
CA ARG A 42 3.13 -3.36 21.42
C ARG A 42 2.83 -3.18 22.90
N PRO A 43 2.13 -4.12 23.53
CA PRO A 43 2.01 -4.14 24.99
C PRO A 43 3.39 -4.10 25.66
N GLY A 44 3.56 -3.26 26.67
CA GLY A 44 4.79 -3.17 27.46
C GLY A 44 5.57 -1.85 27.36
N LYS A 45 6.84 -1.89 27.71
CA LYS A 45 7.71 -0.69 27.92
C LYS A 45 7.88 0.23 26.71
N ALA A 46 7.62 -0.23 25.50
CA ALA A 46 7.81 0.58 24.29
C ALA A 46 6.56 1.36 23.84
N ALA A 47 5.44 1.28 24.55
CA ALA A 47 4.19 1.91 24.14
C ALA A 47 4.31 3.45 24.04
N SER A 48 4.85 4.12 25.06
CA SER A 48 5.00 5.58 25.05
C SER A 48 5.91 6.09 23.92
N ALA A 49 7.00 5.38 23.64
CA ALA A 49 7.88 5.72 22.53
C ALA A 49 7.18 5.53 21.16
N THR A 50 6.24 4.61 21.05
CA THR A 50 5.47 4.37 19.82
C THR A 50 4.47 5.51 19.59
N TRP A 51 3.78 5.99 20.62
CA TRP A 51 2.87 7.12 20.52
C TRP A 51 3.58 8.37 20.02
N GLY A 52 4.72 8.74 20.61
CA GLY A 52 5.48 9.89 20.14
C GLY A 52 6.08 9.73 18.71
N ARG A 53 6.21 8.51 18.19
CA ARG A 53 6.54 8.29 16.78
C ARG A 53 5.34 8.48 15.86
N ILE A 54 4.16 8.02 16.30
CA ILE A 54 2.90 8.23 15.58
C ILE A 54 2.66 9.74 15.46
N ASP A 55 2.74 10.51 16.55
CA ASP A 55 2.54 11.96 16.53
C ASP A 55 3.49 12.67 15.56
N ARG A 56 4.77 12.28 15.57
CA ARG A 56 5.73 12.83 14.59
C ARG A 56 5.43 12.45 13.13
N LEU A 57 4.88 11.26 12.89
CA LEU A 57 4.42 10.87 11.56
C LEU A 57 3.19 11.66 11.13
N LEU A 58 2.22 11.87 12.03
CA LEU A 58 1.06 12.73 11.76
C LEU A 58 1.48 14.18 11.48
N ALA A 59 2.46 14.70 12.21
CA ALA A 59 2.99 16.05 12.00
C ALA A 59 3.65 16.26 10.62
N THR A 60 3.91 15.19 9.85
CA THR A 60 4.35 15.33 8.44
C THR A 60 3.24 15.81 7.51
N GLY A 61 1.99 15.85 7.97
CA GLY A 61 0.83 16.23 7.16
C GLY A 61 0.61 15.30 5.96
N PRO A 62 0.44 13.98 6.14
CA PRO A 62 0.06 13.09 5.06
C PRO A 62 -1.39 13.34 4.63
N ASP A 63 -1.73 12.99 3.39
CA ASP A 63 -3.09 13.12 2.86
C ASP A 63 -4.06 12.14 3.52
N PHE A 64 -3.56 11.00 3.97
CA PHE A 64 -4.26 10.08 4.87
C PHE A 64 -3.25 9.18 5.59
N VAL A 65 -3.68 8.57 6.68
CA VAL A 65 -2.94 7.51 7.34
C VAL A 65 -3.75 6.22 7.36
N SER A 66 -3.06 5.09 7.33
CA SER A 66 -3.69 3.79 7.51
C SER A 66 -3.20 3.13 8.81
N VAL A 67 -4.07 2.40 9.48
CA VAL A 67 -3.74 1.70 10.71
C VAL A 67 -3.98 0.21 10.54
N THR A 68 -2.93 -0.56 10.78
CA THR A 68 -2.99 -2.00 10.77
C THR A 68 -3.92 -2.51 11.88
N TYR A 69 -4.99 -3.23 11.51
CA TYR A 69 -5.82 -3.96 12.45
C TYR A 69 -5.45 -5.44 12.44
N ARG A 70 -5.24 -6.02 13.62
CA ARG A 70 -4.83 -7.42 13.77
C ARG A 70 -5.90 -8.21 14.46
N PRO A 71 -6.38 -9.30 13.85
CA PRO A 71 -7.19 -10.27 14.55
C PRO A 71 -6.33 -11.06 15.57
N THR A 72 -6.92 -11.43 16.67
CA THR A 72 -6.35 -12.40 17.60
C THR A 72 -6.93 -13.76 17.29
N PHE A 73 -6.07 -14.76 17.10
CA PHE A 73 -6.47 -16.13 16.83
C PHE A 73 -6.37 -16.99 18.08
N VAL A 74 -7.35 -17.85 18.28
CA VAL A 74 -7.32 -18.92 19.27
C VAL A 74 -7.53 -20.26 18.60
N THR A 75 -6.91 -21.30 19.14
CA THR A 75 -7.11 -22.67 18.69
C THR A 75 -8.14 -23.32 19.61
N GLU A 76 -9.32 -23.60 19.10
CA GLU A 76 -10.37 -24.32 19.83
C GLU A 76 -10.42 -25.79 19.38
N PRO A 77 -10.51 -26.74 20.33
CA PRO A 77 -10.85 -28.11 19.97
C PRO A 77 -12.29 -28.15 19.47
N VAL A 78 -12.51 -28.65 18.25
CA VAL A 78 -13.86 -28.83 17.71
C VAL A 78 -14.49 -30.01 18.46
N PRO A 79 -15.63 -29.82 19.17
CA PRO A 79 -16.41 -30.95 19.66
C PRO A 79 -16.83 -31.79 18.44
N GLY A 80 -16.44 -33.06 18.43
CA GLY A 80 -16.77 -33.95 17.34
C GLY A 80 -18.27 -33.98 17.12
N THR A 81 -18.72 -33.70 15.91
CA THR A 81 -20.07 -34.05 15.44
C THR A 81 -20.09 -35.59 15.38
N GLY A 82 -20.37 -36.20 16.52
CA GLY A 82 -20.38 -37.65 16.69
C GLY A 82 -21.44 -38.30 15.83
N ARG A 83 -21.04 -38.85 14.71
CA ARG A 83 -21.57 -40.13 14.25
C ARG A 83 -20.48 -41.15 14.52
N ARG A 84 -20.72 -41.98 15.56
CA ARG A 84 -19.89 -43.10 15.91
C ARG A 84 -19.80 -44.08 14.72
N SER A 85 -18.62 -44.22 14.21
CA SER A 85 -18.19 -45.44 13.51
C SER A 85 -16.65 -45.40 13.44
N GLY A 86 -16.08 -46.30 14.21
CA GLY A 86 -14.78 -46.89 14.26
C GLY A 86 -13.57 -46.19 13.60
N ALA A 87 -12.53 -46.10 14.42
CA ALA A 87 -11.17 -45.65 14.17
C ALA A 87 -10.93 -44.12 14.41
N ASP A 88 -9.96 -43.90 15.26
CA ASP A 88 -9.41 -42.64 15.73
C ASP A 88 -9.42 -41.50 14.69
N GLN A 89 -10.49 -40.73 14.64
CA GLN A 89 -10.54 -39.49 13.91
C GLN A 89 -10.09 -38.39 14.88
N GLU A 90 -8.79 -38.09 14.88
CA GLU A 90 -8.23 -36.93 15.56
C GLU A 90 -9.05 -35.71 15.19
N CYS A 91 -9.72 -35.10 16.16
CA CYS A 91 -10.35 -33.79 16.01
C CYS A 91 -9.25 -32.77 15.67
N LEU A 92 -9.13 -32.41 14.41
CA LEU A 92 -8.22 -31.33 14.00
C LEU A 92 -8.69 -30.02 14.68
N PRO A 93 -7.83 -29.35 15.42
CA PRO A 93 -8.17 -28.08 16.04
C PRO A 93 -8.51 -27.06 14.94
N ARG A 94 -9.67 -26.40 15.05
CA ARG A 94 -10.01 -25.26 14.21
C ARG A 94 -9.48 -23.99 14.83
N VAL A 95 -8.80 -23.19 14.02
CA VAL A 95 -8.36 -21.85 14.41
C VAL A 95 -9.49 -20.86 14.16
N ARG A 96 -9.84 -20.07 15.17
CA ARG A 96 -10.88 -19.05 15.11
C ARG A 96 -10.31 -17.70 15.55
N VAL A 97 -10.83 -16.60 14.96
CA VAL A 97 -10.58 -15.25 15.46
C VAL A 97 -11.39 -15.02 16.74
N VAL A 98 -10.78 -14.37 17.72
CA VAL A 98 -11.48 -13.85 18.89
C VAL A 98 -11.44 -12.34 18.85
N GLN A 99 -12.60 -11.73 19.08
CA GLN A 99 -12.67 -10.28 19.31
C GLN A 99 -12.22 -9.99 20.74
N GLU A 100 -11.10 -9.29 20.88
CA GLU A 100 -10.68 -8.78 22.17
C GLU A 100 -11.55 -7.57 22.54
N GLU A 101 -11.88 -7.42 23.84
CA GLU A 101 -12.61 -6.25 24.34
C GLU A 101 -11.86 -4.93 24.04
N THR A 102 -10.53 -4.97 23.94
CA THR A 102 -9.67 -3.85 23.62
C THR A 102 -8.59 -4.25 22.63
N ASN A 103 -8.80 -3.96 21.34
CA ASN A 103 -7.76 -4.17 20.36
C ASN A 103 -6.80 -2.95 20.34
N PRO A 104 -5.47 -3.15 20.44
CA PRO A 104 -4.50 -2.04 20.40
C PRO A 104 -4.61 -1.13 19.17
N SER A 105 -5.11 -1.65 18.06
CA SER A 105 -5.34 -0.89 16.83
C SER A 105 -6.46 0.14 17.02
N GLU A 106 -7.51 -0.18 17.77
CA GLU A 106 -8.61 0.74 18.06
C GLU A 106 -8.14 1.96 18.85
N GLY A 107 -7.18 1.76 19.76
CA GLY A 107 -6.53 2.88 20.46
C GLY A 107 -5.80 3.82 19.50
N VAL A 108 -5.15 3.32 18.45
CA VAL A 108 -4.51 4.17 17.43
C VAL A 108 -5.56 4.86 16.56
N LEU A 109 -6.64 4.16 16.18
CA LEU A 109 -7.73 4.77 15.43
C LEU A 109 -8.35 5.94 16.22
N ALA A 110 -8.68 5.72 17.51
CA ALA A 110 -9.21 6.76 18.38
C ALA A 110 -8.25 7.94 18.51
N HIS A 111 -6.97 7.68 18.81
CA HIS A 111 -5.95 8.71 18.93
C HIS A 111 -5.83 9.60 17.68
N VAL A 112 -5.79 9.00 16.49
CA VAL A 112 -5.71 9.76 15.23
C VAL A 112 -6.96 10.61 15.01
N LEU A 113 -8.15 10.04 15.26
CA LEU A 113 -9.42 10.76 15.10
C LEU A 113 -9.59 11.92 16.10
N GLU A 114 -9.06 11.79 17.30
CA GLU A 114 -9.14 12.81 18.35
C GLU A 114 -8.06 13.90 18.20
N SER A 115 -6.83 13.52 17.79
CA SER A 115 -5.68 14.41 17.77
C SER A 115 -5.40 15.07 16.43
N SER A 116 -6.08 14.64 15.34
CA SER A 116 -5.82 15.18 14.00
C SER A 116 -7.06 15.23 13.13
N THR A 117 -6.99 16.04 12.07
CA THR A 117 -7.99 16.08 10.99
C THR A 117 -7.58 15.22 9.79
N ILE A 118 -6.48 14.47 9.91
CA ILE A 118 -5.96 13.64 8.83
C ILE A 118 -6.93 12.48 8.58
N PRO A 119 -7.37 12.27 7.34
CA PRO A 119 -8.24 11.15 7.01
C PRO A 119 -7.61 9.81 7.40
N LEU A 120 -8.40 8.97 8.05
CA LEU A 120 -7.96 7.70 8.62
C LEU A 120 -8.53 6.51 7.86
N MET A 121 -7.68 5.56 7.52
CA MET A 121 -8.03 4.28 6.90
C MET A 121 -7.77 3.13 7.90
N ALA A 122 -8.78 2.36 8.22
CA ALA A 122 -8.62 1.15 9.03
C ALA A 122 -8.34 -0.06 8.12
N HIS A 123 -7.28 -0.82 8.39
CA HIS A 123 -7.14 -2.13 7.76
C HIS A 123 -8.13 -3.08 8.38
N LEU A 124 -8.69 -3.97 7.58
CA LEU A 124 -9.56 -5.05 8.06
C LEU A 124 -9.28 -6.30 7.24
N THR A 125 -9.11 -7.43 7.93
CA THR A 125 -8.91 -8.73 7.29
C THR A 125 -10.20 -9.55 7.40
N CYS A 126 -10.47 -10.41 6.43
CA CYS A 126 -11.65 -11.26 6.45
C CYS A 126 -11.39 -12.68 6.99
N ILE A 127 -10.13 -13.13 6.98
CA ILE A 127 -9.81 -14.49 7.43
C ILE A 127 -10.22 -14.71 8.89
N GLY A 128 -10.94 -15.79 9.13
CA GLY A 128 -11.37 -16.20 10.48
C GLY A 128 -12.65 -15.52 10.98
N TYR A 129 -13.22 -14.58 10.24
CA TYR A 129 -14.47 -13.93 10.62
C TYR A 129 -15.68 -14.57 9.94
N CYS A 130 -16.78 -14.67 10.68
CA CYS A 130 -18.10 -14.81 10.07
C CYS A 130 -18.60 -13.45 9.56
N LYS A 131 -19.64 -13.45 8.72
CA LYS A 131 -20.20 -12.22 8.17
C LYS A 131 -20.66 -11.25 9.26
N GLN A 132 -21.31 -11.75 10.31
CA GLN A 132 -21.82 -10.90 11.38
C GLN A 132 -20.71 -10.20 12.17
N GLU A 133 -19.62 -10.89 12.47
CA GLU A 133 -18.46 -10.30 13.15
C GLU A 133 -17.84 -9.17 12.32
N ALA A 134 -17.74 -9.35 11.01
CA ALA A 134 -17.27 -8.29 10.11
C ALA A 134 -18.24 -7.09 10.07
N VAL A 135 -19.55 -7.33 10.04
CA VAL A 135 -20.59 -6.30 10.15
C VAL A 135 -20.44 -5.50 11.44
N ASP A 136 -20.25 -6.19 12.57
CA ASP A 136 -20.14 -5.55 13.88
C ASP A 136 -18.88 -4.66 13.96
N ILE A 137 -17.74 -5.14 13.45
CA ILE A 137 -16.48 -4.37 13.42
C ILE A 137 -16.63 -3.14 12.51
N VAL A 138 -17.14 -3.31 11.31
CA VAL A 138 -17.35 -2.20 10.35
C VAL A 138 -18.29 -1.16 10.94
N THR A 139 -19.42 -1.59 11.53
CA THR A 139 -20.39 -0.71 12.18
C THR A 139 -19.76 0.06 13.33
N ARG A 140 -18.96 -0.60 14.17
CA ARG A 140 -18.22 0.05 15.26
C ARG A 140 -17.26 1.11 14.72
N PHE A 141 -16.49 0.81 13.69
CA PHE A 141 -15.56 1.77 13.08
C PHE A 141 -16.28 2.96 12.44
N LEU A 142 -17.42 2.73 11.79
CA LEU A 142 -18.25 3.81 11.26
C LEU A 142 -18.76 4.74 12.37
N ARG A 143 -19.17 4.18 13.53
CA ARG A 143 -19.57 4.96 14.72
C ARG A 143 -18.42 5.75 15.32
N MET A 144 -17.18 5.24 15.27
CA MET A 144 -15.98 5.97 15.67
C MET A 144 -15.62 7.13 14.72
N GLY A 145 -16.19 7.17 13.51
CA GLY A 145 -15.89 8.20 12.51
C GLY A 145 -14.96 7.72 11.39
N VAL A 146 -14.53 6.46 11.37
CA VAL A 146 -13.76 5.90 10.25
C VAL A 146 -14.59 5.93 8.98
N ARG A 147 -13.98 6.41 7.89
CA ARG A 147 -14.62 6.51 6.56
C ARG A 147 -13.78 5.91 5.45
N ARG A 148 -12.67 5.25 5.78
CA ARG A 148 -11.81 4.56 4.84
C ARG A 148 -11.41 3.19 5.39
N PHE A 149 -11.44 2.17 4.53
CA PHE A 149 -11.07 0.81 4.89
C PHE A 149 -10.06 0.27 3.87
N LEU A 150 -9.06 -0.48 4.33
CA LEU A 150 -8.26 -1.35 3.49
C LEU A 150 -8.73 -2.79 3.73
N ALA A 151 -9.50 -3.31 2.78
CA ALA A 151 -10.06 -4.65 2.84
C ALA A 151 -9.01 -5.68 2.36
N LEU A 152 -8.65 -6.59 3.24
CA LEU A 152 -7.62 -7.61 3.03
C LEU A 152 -8.18 -9.00 3.30
N ARG A 153 -7.60 -10.03 2.69
CA ARG A 153 -7.89 -11.41 3.09
C ARG A 153 -7.34 -11.68 4.49
N GLY A 154 -6.12 -11.27 4.72
CA GLY A 154 -5.31 -11.63 5.88
C GLY A 154 -4.61 -12.97 5.69
N ASP A 155 -3.72 -13.30 6.64
CA ASP A 155 -2.99 -14.56 6.67
C ASP A 155 -3.45 -15.44 7.82
N PRO A 156 -3.38 -16.76 7.65
CA PRO A 156 -3.58 -17.67 8.75
C PRO A 156 -2.47 -17.46 9.81
N PRO A 157 -2.74 -17.80 11.08
CA PRO A 157 -1.70 -17.78 12.10
C PRO A 157 -0.58 -18.75 11.76
N ALA A 158 0.62 -18.49 12.32
CA ALA A 158 1.80 -19.31 12.07
C ALA A 158 1.52 -20.80 12.35
N GLY A 159 1.80 -21.66 11.38
CA GLY A 159 1.60 -23.09 11.47
C GLY A 159 0.21 -23.60 11.07
N ALA A 160 -0.75 -22.72 10.80
CA ALA A 160 -2.06 -23.08 10.28
C ALA A 160 -2.17 -22.80 8.77
N ARG A 161 -2.98 -23.60 8.07
CA ARG A 161 -3.34 -23.36 6.68
C ARG A 161 -4.60 -22.50 6.61
N ALA A 162 -4.79 -21.78 5.49
CA ALA A 162 -5.96 -20.91 5.33
C ALA A 162 -7.30 -21.68 5.35
N ASP A 163 -7.29 -22.94 4.88
CA ASP A 163 -8.46 -23.84 4.92
C ASP A 163 -8.77 -24.40 6.32
N GLU A 164 -7.83 -24.32 7.24
CA GLU A 164 -7.99 -24.71 8.65
C GLU A 164 -8.60 -23.59 9.51
N VAL A 165 -8.58 -22.36 9.02
CA VAL A 165 -9.13 -21.20 9.74
C VAL A 165 -10.64 -21.15 9.51
N ALA A 166 -11.41 -21.21 10.60
CA ALA A 166 -12.86 -21.09 10.54
C ALA A 166 -13.26 -19.66 10.14
N GLY A 167 -14.24 -19.53 9.24
CA GLY A 167 -14.76 -18.23 8.78
C GLY A 167 -15.64 -18.38 7.54
N GLU A 168 -16.49 -17.40 7.30
CA GLU A 168 -17.39 -17.39 6.15
C GLU A 168 -16.81 -16.58 4.98
N LEU A 169 -16.04 -15.54 5.29
CA LEU A 169 -15.43 -14.67 4.31
C LEU A 169 -14.10 -15.26 3.83
N ARG A 170 -14.02 -15.55 2.55
CA ARG A 170 -12.87 -16.27 1.95
C ARG A 170 -11.86 -15.33 1.30
N HIS A 171 -12.35 -14.25 0.69
CA HIS A 171 -11.56 -13.33 -0.11
C HIS A 171 -11.83 -11.88 0.26
N ALA A 172 -10.94 -10.99 -0.10
CA ALA A 172 -11.07 -9.57 0.21
C ALA A 172 -12.30 -8.91 -0.47
N ASP A 173 -12.73 -9.43 -1.62
CA ASP A 173 -13.95 -8.96 -2.29
C ASP A 173 -15.23 -9.30 -1.52
N ASP A 174 -15.26 -10.43 -0.76
CA ASP A 174 -16.36 -10.71 0.17
C ASP A 174 -16.44 -9.62 1.25
N LEU A 175 -15.30 -9.24 1.81
CA LEU A 175 -15.23 -8.16 2.80
C LEU A 175 -15.63 -6.81 2.20
N VAL A 176 -15.24 -6.52 0.95
CA VAL A 176 -15.67 -5.30 0.24
C VAL A 176 -17.19 -5.25 0.15
N ARG A 177 -17.86 -6.37 -0.23
CA ARG A 177 -19.33 -6.44 -0.28
C ARG A 177 -19.96 -6.20 1.08
N VAL A 178 -19.42 -6.81 2.15
CA VAL A 178 -19.90 -6.59 3.53
C VAL A 178 -19.77 -5.12 3.92
N ILE A 179 -18.64 -4.46 3.64
CA ILE A 179 -18.45 -3.05 3.96
C ILE A 179 -19.47 -2.19 3.21
N ARG A 180 -19.78 -2.50 1.94
CA ARG A 180 -20.79 -1.78 1.14
C ARG A 180 -22.21 -1.99 1.65
N GLU A 181 -22.56 -3.20 2.08
CA GLU A 181 -23.86 -3.48 2.71
C GLU A 181 -24.01 -2.67 3.99
N VAL A 182 -23.00 -2.73 4.88
CA VAL A 182 -23.03 -1.97 6.15
C VAL A 182 -23.07 -0.46 5.91
N GLU A 183 -22.34 0.05 4.92
CA GLU A 183 -22.38 1.47 4.53
C GLU A 183 -23.79 1.88 4.15
N ALA A 184 -24.44 1.11 3.26
CA ALA A 184 -25.79 1.40 2.79
C ALA A 184 -26.80 1.41 3.95
N ASP A 185 -26.73 0.42 4.84
CA ASP A 185 -27.62 0.31 6.01
C ASP A 185 -27.36 1.42 7.04
N PHE A 186 -26.08 1.78 7.26
CA PHE A 186 -25.69 2.75 8.26
C PHE A 186 -26.10 4.18 7.92
N PHE A 187 -25.96 4.58 6.65
CA PHE A 187 -26.28 5.94 6.20
C PHE A 187 -27.70 6.08 5.63
N GLY A 188 -28.23 5.07 4.98
CA GLY A 188 -29.61 5.01 4.50
C GLY A 188 -29.98 6.02 3.42
N ASP A 189 -29.01 6.79 2.88
CA ASP A 189 -29.26 7.87 1.91
C ASP A 189 -28.91 7.49 0.45
N GLY A 190 -28.48 6.26 0.22
CA GLY A 190 -28.12 5.73 -1.09
C GLY A 190 -26.82 6.31 -1.67
N ARG A 191 -26.05 7.07 -0.89
CA ARG A 191 -24.78 7.66 -1.30
C ARG A 191 -23.59 6.87 -0.75
N ARG A 192 -22.44 7.02 -1.41
CA ARG A 192 -21.18 6.49 -0.92
C ARG A 192 -20.53 7.47 0.05
N HIS A 193 -20.26 6.99 1.25
CA HIS A 193 -19.61 7.72 2.35
C HIS A 193 -18.28 7.10 2.74
N VAL A 194 -18.00 5.90 2.23
CA VAL A 194 -16.83 5.11 2.59
C VAL A 194 -15.95 4.91 1.36
N THR A 195 -14.64 5.12 1.53
CA THR A 195 -13.63 4.73 0.53
C THR A 195 -13.06 3.37 0.91
N ILE A 196 -13.10 2.41 -0.01
CA ILE A 196 -12.55 1.07 0.18
C ILE A 196 -11.32 0.88 -0.69
N ALA A 197 -10.18 0.70 -0.06
CA ALA A 197 -8.95 0.26 -0.69
C ALA A 197 -8.82 -1.26 -0.63
N VAL A 198 -8.13 -1.84 -1.60
CA VAL A 198 -7.80 -3.26 -1.68
C VAL A 198 -6.34 -3.47 -2.04
N ALA A 199 -5.81 -4.67 -1.83
CA ALA A 199 -4.43 -4.99 -2.19
C ALA A 199 -4.27 -5.26 -3.68
N ALA A 200 -3.13 -4.79 -4.26
CA ALA A 200 -2.63 -5.17 -5.58
C ALA A 200 -1.18 -5.67 -5.50
N TYR A 201 -0.74 -6.49 -6.43
CA TYR A 201 0.52 -7.25 -6.37
C TYR A 201 1.37 -7.05 -7.62
N PRO A 202 2.23 -6.01 -7.69
CA PRO A 202 3.03 -5.73 -8.89
C PRO A 202 4.13 -6.76 -9.13
N ALA A 203 4.77 -7.29 -8.09
CA ALA A 203 5.87 -8.24 -8.17
C ALA A 203 5.40 -9.70 -7.96
N THR A 204 4.30 -10.08 -8.60
CA THR A 204 3.79 -11.46 -8.55
C THR A 204 4.38 -12.31 -9.67
N ASN A 205 4.39 -13.64 -9.49
CA ASN A 205 4.71 -14.58 -10.56
C ASN A 205 3.51 -14.88 -11.46
N ASP A 206 2.29 -14.74 -10.96
CA ASP A 206 1.04 -14.90 -11.70
C ASP A 206 0.36 -13.54 -11.88
N HIS A 207 0.70 -12.88 -12.99
CA HIS A 207 0.14 -11.59 -13.34
C HIS A 207 -1.33 -11.68 -13.78
N ILE A 208 -1.74 -12.81 -14.39
CA ILE A 208 -3.10 -13.01 -14.86
C ILE A 208 -4.04 -13.08 -13.66
N GLU A 209 -3.76 -14.01 -12.72
CA GLU A 209 -4.54 -14.14 -11.48
C GLU A 209 -4.60 -12.83 -10.71
N ALA A 210 -3.48 -12.10 -10.59
CA ALA A 210 -3.43 -10.84 -9.87
C ALA A 210 -4.36 -9.78 -10.47
N ILE A 211 -4.48 -9.71 -11.79
CA ILE A 211 -5.37 -8.78 -12.49
C ILE A 211 -6.84 -9.22 -12.37
N GLU A 212 -7.13 -10.50 -12.53
CA GLU A 212 -8.49 -11.04 -12.36
C GLU A 212 -9.01 -10.78 -10.94
N VAL A 213 -8.20 -11.05 -9.94
CA VAL A 213 -8.52 -10.76 -8.52
C VAL A 213 -8.72 -9.27 -8.28
N LEU A 214 -7.91 -8.40 -8.90
CA LEU A 214 -8.07 -6.96 -8.77
C LEU A 214 -9.38 -6.47 -9.43
N ALA A 215 -9.71 -7.00 -10.61
CA ALA A 215 -10.96 -6.72 -11.30
C ALA A 215 -12.18 -7.17 -10.47
N ALA A 216 -12.12 -8.37 -9.87
CA ALA A 216 -13.17 -8.87 -8.97
C ALA A 216 -13.36 -7.95 -7.75
N LYS A 217 -12.30 -7.45 -7.15
CA LYS A 217 -12.36 -6.49 -6.02
C LYS A 217 -12.98 -5.17 -6.46
N GLN A 218 -12.65 -4.65 -7.65
CA GLN A 218 -13.31 -3.46 -8.21
C GLN A 218 -14.80 -3.72 -8.43
N ALA A 219 -15.16 -4.85 -9.02
CA ALA A 219 -16.57 -5.22 -9.26
C ALA A 219 -17.36 -5.37 -7.95
N ALA A 220 -16.71 -5.81 -6.86
CA ALA A 220 -17.32 -5.86 -5.52
C ALA A 220 -17.54 -4.47 -4.92
N GLY A 221 -16.94 -3.42 -5.48
CA GLY A 221 -17.13 -2.04 -5.05
C GLY A 221 -15.91 -1.36 -4.43
N ALA A 222 -14.70 -1.86 -4.63
CA ALA A 222 -13.48 -1.16 -4.22
C ALA A 222 -13.30 0.15 -5.01
N ASP A 223 -12.78 1.19 -4.35
CA ASP A 223 -12.57 2.53 -4.92
C ASP A 223 -11.12 2.80 -5.29
N MET A 224 -10.18 2.08 -4.72
CA MET A 224 -8.75 2.20 -5.00
C MET A 224 -7.99 0.92 -4.63
N ALA A 225 -6.76 0.82 -5.09
CA ALA A 225 -5.85 -0.23 -4.66
C ALA A 225 -4.56 0.35 -4.06
N ILE A 226 -3.97 -0.35 -3.10
CA ILE A 226 -2.63 -0.09 -2.57
C ILE A 226 -1.78 -1.32 -2.87
N THR A 227 -0.58 -1.12 -3.45
CA THR A 227 0.24 -2.28 -3.81
C THR A 227 0.98 -2.86 -2.62
N GLN A 228 1.27 -4.16 -2.69
CA GLN A 228 2.33 -4.79 -1.89
C GLN A 228 3.68 -4.10 -2.21
N VAL A 229 4.67 -4.24 -1.31
CA VAL A 229 6.04 -3.78 -1.57
C VAL A 229 6.60 -4.42 -2.84
N PHE A 230 7.38 -3.64 -3.57
CA PHE A 230 8.14 -4.03 -4.74
C PHE A 230 9.35 -3.10 -4.86
N TYR A 231 10.28 -3.39 -5.75
CA TYR A 231 11.56 -2.69 -5.79
C TYR A 231 11.92 -2.15 -7.18
N ASP A 232 11.12 -2.43 -8.20
CA ASP A 232 11.32 -1.94 -9.58
C ASP A 232 10.06 -1.22 -10.07
N ALA A 233 10.20 0.01 -10.54
CA ALA A 233 9.09 0.77 -11.10
C ALA A 233 8.48 0.12 -12.33
N ALA A 234 9.23 -0.73 -13.05
CA ALA A 234 8.73 -1.48 -14.18
C ALA A 234 7.61 -2.46 -13.78
N ASP A 235 7.68 -3.06 -12.58
CA ASP A 235 6.63 -3.95 -12.07
C ASP A 235 5.31 -3.20 -11.89
N TYR A 236 5.39 -1.97 -11.39
CA TYR A 236 4.21 -1.11 -11.23
C TYR A 236 3.61 -0.71 -12.58
N VAL A 237 4.44 -0.32 -13.54
CA VAL A 237 4.00 0.04 -14.89
C VAL A 237 3.34 -1.15 -15.59
N ALA A 238 3.92 -2.34 -15.46
CA ALA A 238 3.35 -3.56 -16.00
C ALA A 238 1.97 -3.87 -15.38
N LEU A 239 1.86 -3.79 -14.05
CA LEU A 239 0.60 -3.96 -13.34
C LEU A 239 -0.48 -2.97 -13.81
N THR A 240 -0.15 -1.68 -13.87
CA THR A 240 -1.14 -0.62 -14.21
C THR A 240 -1.60 -0.74 -15.66
N ASN A 241 -0.71 -1.07 -16.59
CA ASN A 241 -1.05 -1.31 -17.98
C ASN A 241 -1.95 -2.54 -18.14
N ALA A 242 -1.61 -3.65 -17.50
CA ALA A 242 -2.41 -4.87 -17.55
C ALA A 242 -3.79 -4.67 -16.90
N ALA A 243 -3.84 -3.98 -15.76
CA ALA A 243 -5.08 -3.63 -15.06
C ALA A 243 -5.99 -2.76 -15.95
N SER A 244 -5.44 -1.73 -16.58
CA SER A 244 -6.18 -0.86 -17.50
C SER A 244 -6.73 -1.65 -18.71
N TYR A 245 -5.93 -2.54 -19.28
CA TYR A 245 -6.36 -3.39 -20.38
C TYR A 245 -7.52 -4.32 -19.97
N ALA A 246 -7.51 -4.81 -18.73
CA ALA A 246 -8.57 -5.65 -18.16
C ALA A 246 -9.79 -4.85 -17.66
N GLY A 247 -9.86 -3.53 -17.90
CA GLY A 247 -10.99 -2.69 -17.51
C GLY A 247 -10.97 -2.26 -16.04
N VAL A 248 -9.85 -2.44 -15.34
CA VAL A 248 -9.68 -1.89 -13.99
C VAL A 248 -9.41 -0.39 -14.11
N SER A 249 -10.28 0.42 -13.52
CA SER A 249 -10.26 1.89 -13.59
C SER A 249 -9.97 2.56 -12.24
N ILE A 250 -9.99 1.82 -11.14
CA ILE A 250 -9.66 2.37 -9.82
C ILE A 250 -8.18 2.76 -9.76
N PRO A 251 -7.83 3.88 -9.08
CA PRO A 251 -6.45 4.29 -8.92
C PRO A 251 -5.66 3.26 -8.12
N ILE A 252 -4.43 2.97 -8.57
CA ILE A 252 -3.51 2.05 -7.92
C ILE A 252 -2.39 2.86 -7.28
N LEU A 253 -2.34 2.89 -5.95
CA LEU A 253 -1.36 3.63 -5.17
C LEU A 253 -0.17 2.72 -4.85
N PRO A 254 1.06 3.04 -5.31
CA PRO A 254 2.21 2.20 -5.03
C PRO A 254 2.62 2.27 -3.56
N GLY A 255 2.79 1.08 -2.95
CA GLY A 255 3.30 0.91 -1.60
C GLY A 255 4.84 0.87 -1.61
N VAL A 256 5.46 1.79 -0.92
CA VAL A 256 6.92 1.95 -0.87
C VAL A 256 7.43 1.83 0.55
N ILE A 257 8.50 1.07 0.75
CA ILE A 257 9.20 1.00 2.03
C ILE A 257 10.51 1.78 1.94
N PRO A 258 10.86 2.63 2.94
CA PRO A 258 12.19 3.22 3.00
C PRO A 258 13.29 2.14 3.14
N LEU A 259 14.20 2.08 2.17
CA LEU A 259 15.19 1.00 1.98
C LEU A 259 16.42 1.15 2.91
N THR A 260 16.22 1.51 4.16
CA THR A 260 17.30 1.88 5.11
C THR A 260 17.73 0.76 6.07
N ASP A 261 17.20 -0.45 5.90
CA ASP A 261 17.47 -1.57 6.82
C ASP A 261 17.47 -2.91 6.07
N LEU A 262 18.66 -3.42 5.76
CA LEU A 262 18.81 -4.66 4.97
C LEU A 262 18.22 -5.89 5.68
N ARG A 263 18.30 -5.97 7.02
CA ARG A 263 17.70 -7.09 7.78
C ARG A 263 16.20 -7.11 7.62
N ARG A 264 15.57 -5.92 7.61
CA ARG A 264 14.13 -5.79 7.39
C ARG A 264 13.76 -6.18 5.96
N LEU A 265 14.51 -5.75 4.96
CA LEU A 265 14.27 -6.13 3.57
C LEU A 265 14.36 -7.65 3.38
N THR A 266 15.36 -8.29 3.95
CA THR A 266 15.50 -9.77 3.94
C THR A 266 14.29 -10.45 4.61
N ARG A 267 13.80 -9.88 5.71
CA ARG A 267 12.61 -10.41 6.39
C ARG A 267 11.35 -10.21 5.58
N LEU A 268 11.17 -9.05 4.94
CA LEU A 268 10.06 -8.79 4.04
C LEU A 268 10.05 -9.75 2.86
N GLU A 269 11.22 -10.03 2.28
CA GLU A 269 11.36 -11.04 1.23
C GLU A 269 10.87 -12.42 1.69
N ALA A 270 11.23 -12.83 2.91
CA ALA A 270 10.75 -14.10 3.47
C ALA A 270 9.24 -14.12 3.74
N LEU A 271 8.64 -12.95 4.06
CA LEU A 271 7.21 -12.84 4.35
C LEU A 271 6.36 -12.66 3.09
N THR A 272 6.84 -11.91 2.12
CA THR A 272 6.05 -11.52 0.94
C THR A 272 6.38 -12.32 -0.30
N GLY A 273 7.49 -13.05 -0.30
CA GLY A 273 8.03 -13.71 -1.48
C GLY A 273 8.66 -12.75 -2.51
N VAL A 274 8.58 -11.44 -2.28
CA VAL A 274 9.12 -10.41 -3.19
C VAL A 274 10.62 -10.28 -2.98
N ARG A 275 11.40 -10.71 -3.96
CA ARG A 275 12.86 -10.72 -3.87
C ARG A 275 13.45 -9.32 -3.92
N VAL A 276 14.38 -9.03 -2.99
CA VAL A 276 15.20 -7.83 -3.04
C VAL A 276 16.21 -7.96 -4.20
N PRO A 277 16.22 -7.03 -5.17
CA PRO A 277 17.15 -7.10 -6.30
C PRO A 277 18.62 -7.22 -5.84
N ALA A 278 19.39 -8.07 -6.53
CA ALA A 278 20.78 -8.35 -6.14
C ALA A 278 21.65 -7.08 -6.10
N GLY A 279 21.46 -6.15 -7.04
CA GLY A 279 22.17 -4.87 -7.07
C GLY A 279 21.85 -3.99 -5.86
N LEU A 280 20.56 -3.92 -5.46
CA LEU A 280 20.13 -3.19 -4.26
C LEU A 280 20.71 -3.84 -3.00
N ARG A 281 20.61 -5.16 -2.90
CA ARG A 281 21.17 -5.93 -1.77
C ARG A 281 22.69 -5.71 -1.63
N SER A 282 23.44 -5.76 -2.74
CA SER A 282 24.88 -5.52 -2.75
C SER A 282 25.23 -4.08 -2.36
N SER A 283 24.51 -3.09 -2.91
CA SER A 283 24.70 -1.68 -2.59
C SER A 283 24.47 -1.37 -1.11
N LEU A 284 23.41 -1.90 -0.54
CA LEU A 284 23.09 -1.71 0.89
C LEU A 284 24.00 -2.56 1.79
N GLY A 285 24.34 -3.79 1.37
CA GLY A 285 25.17 -4.71 2.16
C GLY A 285 26.63 -4.26 2.30
N SER A 286 27.13 -3.44 1.38
CA SER A 286 28.47 -2.85 1.45
C SER A 286 28.54 -1.57 2.29
N ALA A 287 27.44 -1.14 2.91
CA ALA A 287 27.36 0.07 3.70
C ALA A 287 26.88 -0.22 5.14
N SER A 288 27.24 0.65 6.07
CA SER A 288 26.83 0.57 7.47
C SER A 288 26.57 1.96 8.04
N GLY A 289 25.88 2.02 9.18
CA GLY A 289 25.59 3.29 9.88
C GLY A 289 24.92 4.33 9.00
N ALA A 290 25.42 5.55 9.01
CA ALA A 290 24.88 6.68 8.25
C ALA A 290 24.88 6.44 6.74
N THR A 291 25.94 5.84 6.20
CA THR A 291 26.08 5.55 4.76
C THR A 291 25.01 4.56 4.27
N LEU A 292 24.64 3.57 5.09
CA LEU A 292 23.53 2.66 4.75
C LEU A 292 22.22 3.41 4.68
N VAL A 293 21.94 4.30 5.64
CA VAL A 293 20.72 5.11 5.65
C VAL A 293 20.68 6.04 4.44
N GLU A 294 21.77 6.74 4.14
CA GLU A 294 21.88 7.64 2.98
C GLU A 294 21.62 6.90 1.65
N ARG A 295 22.29 5.77 1.43
CA ARG A 295 22.09 4.95 0.23
C ARG A 295 20.66 4.42 0.15
N GLY A 296 20.10 3.99 1.28
CA GLY A 296 18.73 3.50 1.34
C GLY A 296 17.69 4.59 1.04
N ILE A 297 17.88 5.80 1.55
CA ILE A 297 17.03 6.95 1.21
C ILE A 297 17.16 7.30 -0.27
N GLY A 298 18.41 7.37 -0.81
CA GLY A 298 18.62 7.62 -2.24
C GLY A 298 17.88 6.62 -3.12
N ALA A 299 18.05 5.31 -2.87
CA ALA A 299 17.34 4.27 -3.63
C ALA A 299 15.81 4.36 -3.48
N THR A 300 15.31 4.77 -2.30
CA THR A 300 13.88 4.99 -2.08
C THR A 300 13.37 6.17 -2.90
N LEU A 301 14.11 7.26 -2.95
CA LEU A 301 13.77 8.46 -3.73
C LEU A 301 13.82 8.18 -5.25
N ASP A 302 14.79 7.40 -5.71
CA ASP A 302 14.87 6.98 -7.12
C ASP A 302 13.63 6.17 -7.51
N LEU A 303 13.24 5.18 -6.71
CA LEU A 303 12.02 4.41 -6.92
C LEU A 303 10.77 5.29 -6.87
N ALA A 304 10.60 6.10 -5.83
CA ALA A 304 9.45 6.97 -5.66
C ALA A 304 9.31 7.96 -6.83
N THR A 305 10.41 8.57 -7.25
CA THR A 305 10.42 9.51 -8.39
C THR A 305 10.07 8.81 -9.70
N ALA A 306 10.58 7.60 -9.92
CA ALA A 306 10.26 6.82 -11.11
C ALA A 306 8.76 6.46 -11.15
N LEU A 307 8.18 6.06 -10.03
CA LEU A 307 6.75 5.76 -9.90
C LEU A 307 5.87 6.98 -10.18
N LEU A 308 6.20 8.13 -9.60
CA LEU A 308 5.44 9.36 -9.80
C LEU A 308 5.55 9.88 -11.24
N ARG A 309 6.72 9.77 -11.87
CA ARG A 309 6.91 10.06 -13.30
C ARG A 309 6.13 9.10 -14.21
N ALA A 310 5.96 7.86 -13.80
CA ALA A 310 5.12 6.89 -14.49
C ALA A 310 3.62 7.14 -14.33
N GLY A 311 3.23 8.19 -13.60
CA GLY A 311 1.83 8.61 -13.46
C GLY A 311 1.13 8.03 -12.22
N ALA A 312 1.88 7.53 -11.23
CA ALA A 312 1.28 7.12 -9.97
C ALA A 312 0.53 8.29 -9.31
N PRO A 313 -0.68 8.06 -8.76
CA PRO A 313 -1.50 9.12 -8.17
C PRO A 313 -0.95 9.64 -6.85
N GLY A 314 0.05 8.99 -6.29
CA GLY A 314 0.72 9.29 -5.04
C GLY A 314 1.57 8.12 -4.56
N LEU A 315 1.93 8.13 -3.28
CA LEU A 315 2.72 7.08 -2.62
C LEU A 315 2.08 6.66 -1.30
N HIS A 316 2.12 5.37 -1.00
CA HIS A 316 1.81 4.84 0.31
C HIS A 316 3.09 4.35 0.98
N LEU A 317 3.51 4.97 2.10
CA LEU A 317 4.76 4.61 2.77
C LEU A 317 4.53 3.64 3.92
N TYR A 318 5.14 2.47 3.83
CA TYR A 318 5.21 1.47 4.89
C TYR A 318 6.26 1.89 5.94
N THR A 319 5.82 2.64 6.95
CA THR A 319 6.73 3.33 7.89
C THR A 319 7.29 2.43 8.99
N PHE A 320 6.56 1.38 9.37
CA PHE A 320 6.83 0.59 10.58
C PHE A 320 7.02 1.46 11.83
N ASN A 321 6.31 2.60 11.90
CA ASN A 321 6.48 3.65 12.88
C ASN A 321 7.93 4.18 12.99
N ARG A 322 8.74 4.05 11.92
CA ARG A 322 10.06 4.66 11.83
C ARG A 322 9.95 6.05 11.25
N THR A 323 10.02 7.04 12.13
CA THR A 323 9.78 8.44 11.79
C THR A 323 10.82 8.96 10.81
N ARG A 324 12.10 8.80 11.10
CA ARG A 324 13.18 9.46 10.36
C ARG A 324 13.22 9.11 8.88
N PRO A 325 13.24 7.81 8.46
CA PRO A 325 13.28 7.50 7.04
C PRO A 325 12.06 8.01 6.27
N ALA A 326 10.86 7.97 6.86
CA ALA A 326 9.65 8.47 6.23
C ALA A 326 9.69 10.00 6.07
N LEU A 327 10.09 10.72 7.12
CA LEU A 327 10.27 12.17 7.10
C LEU A 327 11.27 12.60 6.03
N ASP A 328 12.41 11.94 5.94
CA ASP A 328 13.47 12.27 5.00
C ASP A 328 12.95 12.13 3.54
N VAL A 329 12.25 11.03 3.22
CA VAL A 329 11.67 10.79 1.90
C VAL A 329 10.60 11.84 1.56
N ILE A 330 9.64 12.07 2.45
CA ILE A 330 8.54 13.03 2.23
C ILE A 330 9.08 14.44 2.05
N SER A 331 9.99 14.85 2.93
CA SER A 331 10.58 16.19 2.89
C SER A 331 11.31 16.45 1.58
N HIS A 332 12.12 15.47 1.14
CA HIS A 332 12.86 15.58 -0.12
C HIS A 332 11.92 15.71 -1.33
N LEU A 333 10.89 14.88 -1.40
CA LEU A 333 9.94 14.91 -2.50
C LEU A 333 9.09 16.19 -2.52
N ARG A 334 8.72 16.73 -1.35
CA ARG A 334 8.01 18.02 -1.24
C ARG A 334 8.90 19.21 -1.58
N LEU A 335 10.13 19.24 -1.09
CA LEU A 335 11.10 20.29 -1.44
C LEU A 335 11.42 20.30 -2.93
N GLY A 336 11.44 19.12 -3.55
CA GLY A 336 11.59 18.97 -5.02
C GLY A 336 10.33 19.31 -5.82
N GLY A 337 9.22 19.71 -5.18
CA GLY A 337 7.95 20.01 -5.85
C GLY A 337 7.27 18.80 -6.49
N ILE A 338 7.63 17.59 -6.07
CA ILE A 338 7.14 16.33 -6.67
C ILE A 338 5.86 15.86 -5.96
N LEU A 339 5.74 16.11 -4.65
CA LEU A 339 4.55 15.80 -3.87
C LEU A 339 3.79 17.06 -3.45
N ALA A 340 2.46 16.92 -3.29
CA ALA A 340 1.64 17.94 -2.66
C ALA A 340 1.96 18.09 -1.16
N GLY A 341 1.59 19.23 -0.57
CA GLY A 341 1.64 19.50 0.86
C GLY A 341 2.42 20.74 1.24
N ALA A 342 2.27 21.16 2.48
CA ALA A 342 2.99 22.29 3.04
C ALA A 342 4.50 22.04 3.02
N ALA A 343 5.28 23.12 2.89
CA ALA A 343 6.72 23.03 3.06
C ALA A 343 7.02 22.43 4.44
N PRO A 344 8.00 21.51 4.55
CA PRO A 344 8.33 20.87 5.80
C PRO A 344 8.74 21.91 6.84
N ASP A 345 8.46 21.61 8.09
CA ASP A 345 8.83 22.45 9.23
C ASP A 345 10.34 22.72 9.24
N ARG A 346 10.75 23.84 9.87
CA ARG A 346 12.14 24.31 9.87
C ARG A 346 13.13 23.26 10.37
N GLU A 347 12.76 22.49 11.40
CA GLU A 347 13.58 21.37 11.90
C GLU A 347 13.81 20.28 10.83
N VAL A 348 12.81 20.01 10.02
CA VAL A 348 12.89 19.05 8.92
C VAL A 348 13.75 19.60 7.79
N ARG A 349 13.65 20.91 7.46
CA ARG A 349 14.52 21.55 6.47
C ARG A 349 15.97 21.54 6.92
N ASP A 350 16.22 21.95 8.17
CA ASP A 350 17.58 21.99 8.72
C ASP A 350 18.23 20.60 8.80
N ALA A 351 17.42 19.55 8.92
CA ALA A 351 17.89 18.18 8.89
C ALA A 351 18.22 17.68 7.47
N VAL A 352 17.43 18.09 6.47
CA VAL A 352 17.68 17.82 5.06
C VAL A 352 18.91 18.58 4.58
N ASP A 353 19.04 19.86 4.95
CA ASP A 353 20.18 20.71 4.57
C ASP A 353 21.49 20.23 5.20
N ARG A 354 21.46 19.61 6.37
CA ARG A 354 22.67 19.12 7.06
C ARG A 354 23.21 17.80 6.58
N GLY A 355 22.45 16.99 5.87
CA GLY A 355 22.90 15.64 5.58
C GLY A 355 22.55 15.04 4.22
N TYR A 356 21.55 15.55 3.53
CA TYR A 356 20.99 14.87 2.36
C TYR A 356 21.01 15.66 1.06
N LEU A 357 21.07 17.00 1.09
CA LEU A 357 21.09 17.84 -0.11
C LEU A 357 22.44 17.92 -0.81
N GLN A 358 23.50 17.31 -0.25
CA GLN A 358 24.81 17.22 -0.94
C GLN A 358 24.91 16.03 -1.91
N ALA A 359 23.90 15.19 -2.02
CA ALA A 359 23.81 14.21 -3.09
C ALA A 359 23.43 14.93 -4.39
N THR A 360 24.44 15.27 -5.18
CA THR A 360 24.37 15.96 -6.46
C THR A 360 23.28 15.34 -7.36
N PRO A 361 22.31 16.11 -7.89
CA PRO A 361 21.38 15.60 -8.89
C PRO A 361 22.18 15.31 -10.16
N GLY A 362 22.37 14.05 -10.51
CA GLY A 362 23.01 13.69 -11.78
C GLY A 362 23.77 12.38 -11.85
N ARG A 363 23.99 11.69 -10.77
CA ARG A 363 24.58 10.34 -10.81
C ARG A 363 23.77 9.35 -9.99
N GLY A 364 22.60 8.97 -10.51
CA GLY A 364 21.93 7.76 -10.07
C GLY A 364 22.85 6.55 -10.34
N PRO A 365 22.92 5.58 -9.40
CA PRO A 365 23.73 4.39 -9.60
C PRO A 365 23.29 3.67 -10.88
N SER A 366 24.25 3.36 -11.74
CA SER A 366 24.08 2.81 -13.09
C SER A 366 23.43 1.41 -13.14
N PHE A 367 22.95 0.85 -12.06
CA PHE A 367 22.34 -0.47 -12.00
C PHE A 367 20.92 -0.54 -12.61
N LEU A 368 20.25 0.61 -12.81
CA LEU A 368 18.95 0.66 -13.49
C LEU A 368 19.06 0.56 -15.03
N ARG A 369 20.27 0.48 -15.60
CA ARG A 369 20.46 0.48 -17.05
C ARG A 369 20.85 -0.84 -17.72
N ARG A 370 20.92 -1.96 -17.02
CA ARG A 370 21.22 -3.25 -17.66
C ARG A 370 20.49 -4.41 -17.00
N GLY A 371 19.56 -4.98 -17.73
CA GLY A 371 18.96 -6.24 -17.32
C GLY A 371 17.80 -6.74 -18.16
N SER A 372 17.85 -6.62 -19.50
CA SER A 372 17.06 -7.53 -20.32
C SER A 372 17.84 -8.86 -20.48
N ALA A 373 17.86 -9.67 -19.44
CA ALA A 373 18.26 -11.05 -19.54
C ALA A 373 17.02 -11.91 -19.32
N ARG A 374 16.61 -12.61 -20.38
CA ARG A 374 15.60 -13.66 -20.32
C ARG A 374 15.96 -14.66 -19.23
N ALA A 375 15.19 -14.65 -18.16
CA ALA A 375 15.24 -15.73 -17.17
C ALA A 375 14.24 -16.80 -17.60
N THR A 376 14.76 -17.99 -17.74
CA THR A 376 14.03 -19.25 -17.96
C THR A 376 13.09 -19.51 -16.78
N VAL A 377 11.86 -19.82 -17.13
CA VAL A 377 10.76 -20.22 -16.25
C VAL A 377 11.17 -21.44 -15.41
N SER A 378 11.10 -21.35 -14.10
CA SER A 378 11.09 -22.50 -13.20
C SER A 378 10.05 -22.28 -12.09
N SER A 379 9.07 -23.16 -12.12
CA SER A 379 8.15 -23.67 -11.08
C SER A 379 7.50 -22.73 -10.07
N HIS A 380 6.19 -22.79 -10.13
CA HIS A 380 5.11 -22.36 -9.25
C HIS A 380 5.46 -22.14 -7.77
N HIS A 381 5.36 -20.87 -7.36
CA HIS A 381 5.08 -20.54 -5.96
C HIS A 381 3.78 -19.73 -5.92
N PRO A 382 2.87 -20.03 -5.00
CA PRO A 382 1.60 -19.31 -4.92
C PRO A 382 1.82 -17.86 -4.55
N VAL A 383 1.06 -16.97 -5.17
CA VAL A 383 0.99 -15.55 -4.82
C VAL A 383 0.56 -15.46 -3.36
N GLN A 384 1.45 -14.94 -2.51
CA GLN A 384 1.06 -14.68 -1.13
C GLN A 384 0.31 -13.35 -1.05
N PRO A 385 -0.80 -13.30 -0.32
CA PRO A 385 -1.59 -12.09 -0.15
C PRO A 385 -0.82 -11.03 0.63
N LEU A 386 -1.29 -9.79 0.53
CA LEU A 386 -0.79 -8.65 1.31
C LEU A 386 -0.99 -8.95 2.77
N THR A 387 0.05 -9.51 3.36
CA THR A 387 0.12 -9.68 4.80
C THR A 387 0.20 -8.30 5.38
N THR A 388 -0.67 -7.98 6.27
CA THR A 388 -0.36 -7.00 7.29
C THR A 388 0.94 -7.50 7.90
N ILE A 389 2.07 -6.83 7.59
CA ILE A 389 3.39 -7.29 8.02
C ILE A 389 3.39 -7.42 9.53
N THR A 390 3.02 -8.60 9.98
CA THR A 390 2.90 -8.90 11.39
C THR A 390 4.29 -9.08 11.95
N LYS A 391 4.64 -8.26 12.89
CA LYS A 391 5.84 -8.39 13.68
C LYS A 391 5.64 -9.42 14.78
N GLU A 392 5.92 -10.65 14.54
CA GLU A 392 6.56 -11.47 15.56
C GLU A 392 8.08 -11.36 15.30
N ASN A 393 8.83 -10.84 16.27
CA ASN A 393 10.29 -10.75 16.28
C ASN A 393 10.96 -9.70 15.34
N ALA A 394 10.88 -8.42 15.67
CA ALA A 394 11.94 -7.45 15.37
C ALA A 394 12.12 -6.53 16.58
#